data_7535329081a29d8b3291621a734815ef
#
_entry.id   7535329081a29d8b3291621a734815ef
#
_cell.length_a   1.000
_cell.length_b   1.000
_cell.length_c   1.000
_cell.angle_alpha   90.00
_cell.angle_beta   90.00
_cell.angle_gamma   90.00
#
_symmetry.space_group_name_H-M   'P 1'
#
loop_
_entity.id
_entity.type
_entity.pdbx_description
1 polymer ?
#
loop_
_entity_poly.entity_id
_entity_poly.type
_entity_poly.pdbx_seq_one_letter_code
_entity_poly.pdbx_strand_id
1 'polypeptide(L)'
;MANKRTLKKEINYIAGELLAECLFNKYYVPGVDADKLDELMGKIVSIQDDFLCRVSANGDKDPKKVKVYYKKLRADFDKAIDGVFEDLAALNG
;
A
#
# COMPACT_ATOMS: atom_id res chain seq x y z
N MET A 1 -16.54 -12.15 -1.92
CA MET A 1 -16.80 -11.25 -0.79
C MET A 1 -15.50 -10.95 -0.06
N ALA A 2 -15.19 -9.67 0.10
CA ALA A 2 -13.97 -9.28 0.79
C ALA A 2 -14.13 -9.52 2.30
N ASN A 3 -13.20 -10.25 2.90
CA ASN A 3 -13.14 -10.47 4.33
C ASN A 3 -11.77 -10.00 4.84
N LYS A 4 -11.59 -10.00 6.17
CA LYS A 4 -10.35 -9.53 6.79
C LYS A 4 -9.12 -10.23 6.23
N ARG A 5 -9.19 -11.55 6.09
CA ARG A 5 -8.07 -12.35 5.60
C ARG A 5 -7.71 -12.01 4.16
N THR A 6 -8.72 -11.89 3.30
CA THR A 6 -8.53 -11.54 1.89
C THR A 6 -7.94 -10.13 1.75
N LEU A 7 -8.47 -9.17 2.49
CA LEU A 7 -7.99 -7.79 2.45
C LEU A 7 -6.53 -7.68 2.93
N LYS A 8 -6.18 -8.36 4.03
CA LYS A 8 -4.81 -8.37 4.53
C LYS A 8 -3.85 -8.96 3.50
N LYS A 9 -4.27 -10.03 2.84
CA LYS A 9 -3.48 -10.69 1.80
C LYS A 9 -3.25 -9.77 0.61
N GLU A 10 -4.28 -9.05 0.15
CA GLU A 10 -4.18 -8.08 -0.94
C GLU A 10 -3.25 -6.93 -0.59
N ILE A 11 -3.38 -6.38 0.61
CA ILE A 11 -2.53 -5.29 1.08
C ILE A 11 -1.06 -5.72 1.11
N ASN A 12 -0.79 -6.89 1.68
CA ASN A 12 0.57 -7.42 1.76
C ASN A 12 1.16 -7.69 0.37
N TYR A 13 0.34 -8.22 -0.53
CA TYR A 13 0.78 -8.52 -1.90
C TYR A 13 1.17 -7.25 -2.65
N ILE A 14 0.31 -6.25 -2.63
CA ILE A 14 0.54 -4.99 -3.34
C ILE A 14 1.74 -4.25 -2.75
N ALA A 15 1.82 -4.16 -1.41
CA ALA A 15 2.95 -3.52 -0.75
C ALA A 15 4.26 -4.24 -1.06
N GLY A 16 4.25 -5.57 -1.07
CA GLY A 16 5.43 -6.37 -1.42
C GLY A 16 5.89 -6.13 -2.85
N GLU A 17 4.97 -6.02 -3.79
CA GLU A 17 5.31 -5.71 -5.19
C GLU A 17 5.91 -4.32 -5.33
N LEU A 18 5.36 -3.33 -4.64
CA LEU A 18 5.89 -1.97 -4.67
C LEU A 18 7.29 -1.90 -4.06
N LEU A 19 7.50 -2.60 -2.95
CA LEU A 19 8.83 -2.68 -2.32
C LEU A 19 9.85 -3.34 -3.26
N ALA A 20 9.45 -4.41 -3.94
CA ALA A 20 10.31 -5.09 -4.92
C ALA A 20 10.65 -4.15 -6.09
N GLU A 21 9.69 -3.37 -6.57
CA GLU A 21 9.90 -2.40 -7.63
C GLU A 21 10.90 -1.32 -7.20
N CYS A 22 10.78 -0.82 -5.98
CA CYS A 22 11.72 0.16 -5.42
C CYS A 22 13.12 -0.41 -5.33
N LEU A 23 13.27 -1.65 -4.87
CA LEU A 23 14.56 -2.32 -4.78
C LEU A 23 15.16 -2.53 -6.17
N PHE A 24 14.35 -2.93 -7.14
CA PHE A 24 14.79 -3.08 -8.52
C PHE A 24 15.35 -1.77 -9.05
N ASN A 25 14.63 -0.67 -8.87
CA ASN A 25 15.07 0.64 -9.31
C ASN A 25 16.37 1.07 -8.62
N LYS A 26 16.50 0.77 -7.33
CA LYS A 26 17.67 1.12 -6.54
C LYS A 26 18.94 0.44 -7.07
N TYR A 27 18.84 -0.84 -7.43
CA TYR A 27 20.00 -1.63 -7.84
C TYR A 27 20.27 -1.64 -9.34
N TYR A 28 19.25 -1.44 -10.17
CA TYR A 28 19.37 -1.66 -11.61
C TYR A 28 19.17 -0.40 -12.46
N VAL A 29 18.61 0.68 -11.89
CA VAL A 29 18.41 1.93 -12.64
C VAL A 29 19.52 2.91 -12.27
N PRO A 30 20.43 3.23 -13.23
CA PRO A 30 21.51 4.18 -12.94
C PRO A 30 20.97 5.60 -12.76
N GLY A 31 21.57 6.34 -11.84
CA GLY A 31 21.20 7.73 -11.59
C GLY A 31 19.98 7.96 -10.73
N VAL A 32 19.33 6.90 -10.27
CA VAL A 32 18.18 7.05 -9.38
C VAL A 32 18.66 7.48 -7.98
N ASP A 33 17.87 8.34 -7.33
CA ASP A 33 18.18 8.81 -5.98
C ASP A 33 17.82 7.73 -4.96
N ALA A 34 18.85 7.04 -4.45
CA ALA A 34 18.67 5.94 -3.51
C ALA A 34 18.03 6.42 -2.18
N ASP A 35 18.37 7.62 -1.72
CA ASP A 35 17.80 8.17 -0.48
C ASP A 35 16.30 8.39 -0.62
N LYS A 36 15.86 8.92 -1.75
CA LYS A 36 14.43 9.11 -2.02
C LYS A 36 13.71 7.77 -2.17
N LEU A 37 14.36 6.77 -2.76
CA LEU A 37 13.79 5.42 -2.84
C LEU A 37 13.64 4.81 -1.45
N ASP A 38 14.61 4.99 -0.57
CA ASP A 38 14.53 4.50 0.81
C ASP A 38 13.37 5.18 1.57
N GLU A 39 13.18 6.49 1.36
CA GLU A 39 12.04 7.21 1.92
C GLU A 39 10.72 6.65 1.39
N LEU A 40 10.65 6.37 0.10
CA LEU A 40 9.45 5.82 -0.53
C LEU A 40 9.15 4.42 0.00
N MET A 41 10.18 3.58 0.19
CA MET A 41 10.00 2.26 0.79
C MET A 41 9.45 2.37 2.22
N GLY A 42 9.95 3.32 3.01
CA GLY A 42 9.43 3.60 4.35
C GLY A 42 7.96 4.03 4.30
N LYS A 43 7.60 4.85 3.33
CA LYS A 43 6.21 5.27 3.12
C LYS A 43 5.31 4.07 2.78
N ILE A 44 5.77 3.15 1.93
CA ILE A 44 5.04 1.94 1.57
C ILE A 44 4.79 1.07 2.80
N VAL A 45 5.82 0.87 3.63
CA VAL A 45 5.69 0.08 4.87
C VAL A 45 4.70 0.75 5.83
N SER A 46 4.74 2.07 5.97
CA SER A 46 3.79 2.82 6.79
C SER A 46 2.36 2.65 6.30
N ILE A 47 2.14 2.72 4.99
CA ILE A 47 0.83 2.50 4.39
C ILE A 47 0.35 1.08 4.68
N GLN A 48 1.21 0.09 4.48
CA GLN A 48 0.91 -1.31 4.74
C GLN A 48 0.45 -1.50 6.19
N ASP A 49 1.24 -1.01 7.14
CA ASP A 49 0.93 -1.15 8.57
C ASP A 49 -0.37 -0.45 8.94
N ASP A 50 -0.59 0.78 8.44
CA ASP A 50 -1.79 1.56 8.73
C ASP A 50 -3.05 0.83 8.22
N PHE A 51 -3.02 0.35 7.00
CA PHE A 51 -4.20 -0.33 6.43
C PHE A 51 -4.42 -1.72 7.04
N LEU A 52 -3.36 -2.44 7.40
CA LEU A 52 -3.50 -3.70 8.14
C LEU A 52 -4.15 -3.46 9.49
N CYS A 53 -3.75 -2.39 10.19
CA CYS A 53 -4.38 -2.00 11.45
C CYS A 53 -5.86 -1.65 11.26
N ARG A 54 -6.19 -0.92 10.22
CA ARG A 54 -7.58 -0.55 9.92
C ARG A 54 -8.45 -1.77 9.65
N VAL A 55 -7.93 -2.76 8.93
CA VAL A 55 -8.66 -4.02 8.68
C VAL A 55 -8.94 -4.72 9.99
N SER A 56 -7.94 -4.79 10.88
CA SER A 56 -8.06 -5.47 12.16
C SER A 56 -8.92 -4.72 13.18
N ALA A 57 -8.96 -3.39 13.08
CA ALA A 57 -9.65 -2.53 14.05
C ALA A 57 -11.17 -2.53 13.91
N ASN A 58 -11.71 -3.02 12.79
CA ASN A 58 -13.15 -3.01 12.57
C ASN A 58 -13.85 -4.05 13.46
N GLY A 59 -14.51 -3.57 14.51
CA GLY A 59 -15.27 -4.41 15.43
C GLY A 59 -16.77 -4.42 15.17
N ASP A 60 -17.22 -3.79 14.08
CA ASP A 60 -18.65 -3.70 13.77
C ASP A 60 -19.16 -5.05 13.29
N LYS A 61 -20.33 -5.46 13.82
CA LYS A 61 -20.97 -6.73 13.47
C LYS A 61 -22.10 -6.59 12.46
N ASP A 62 -22.50 -5.37 12.14
CA ASP A 62 -23.54 -5.13 11.13
C ASP A 62 -22.96 -5.35 9.74
N PRO A 63 -23.48 -6.33 8.96
CA PRO A 63 -22.92 -6.60 7.62
C PRO A 63 -22.94 -5.40 6.68
N LYS A 64 -23.94 -4.54 6.79
CA LYS A 64 -24.03 -3.33 5.96
C LYS A 64 -22.93 -2.34 6.30
N LYS A 65 -22.68 -2.11 7.59
CA LYS A 65 -21.62 -1.21 8.05
C LYS A 65 -20.23 -1.76 7.74
N VAL A 66 -20.03 -3.06 7.90
CA VAL A 66 -18.79 -3.72 7.58
C VAL A 66 -18.47 -3.56 6.09
N LYS A 67 -19.47 -3.74 5.23
CA LYS A 67 -19.32 -3.60 3.78
C LYS A 67 -18.91 -2.18 3.40
N VAL A 68 -19.56 -1.17 3.99
CA VAL A 68 -19.25 0.25 3.75
C VAL A 68 -17.84 0.57 4.24
N TYR A 69 -17.47 0.09 5.42
CA TYR A 69 -16.16 0.30 6.01
C TYR A 69 -15.05 -0.23 5.10
N TYR A 70 -15.16 -1.48 4.64
CA TYR A 70 -14.14 -2.08 3.80
C TYR A 70 -14.10 -1.47 2.39
N LYS A 71 -15.24 -1.04 1.87
CA LYS A 71 -15.29 -0.33 0.59
C LYS A 71 -14.52 0.99 0.66
N LYS A 72 -14.72 1.75 1.73
CA LYS A 72 -13.99 3.00 1.96
C LYS A 72 -12.50 2.74 2.17
N LEU A 73 -12.16 1.72 2.97
CA LEU A 73 -10.78 1.35 3.23
C LEU A 73 -10.06 1.00 1.93
N ARG A 74 -10.70 0.23 1.06
CA ARG A 74 -10.14 -0.16 -0.22
C ARG A 74 -9.92 1.05 -1.13
N ALA A 75 -10.89 1.96 -1.17
CA ALA A 75 -10.76 3.20 -1.95
C ALA A 75 -9.61 4.07 -1.43
N ASP A 76 -9.48 4.19 -0.11
CA ASP A 76 -8.38 4.94 0.51
C ASP A 76 -7.03 4.28 0.22
N PHE A 77 -6.97 2.95 0.26
CA PHE A 77 -5.76 2.20 -0.06
C PHE A 77 -5.34 2.42 -1.52
N ASP A 78 -6.28 2.30 -2.45
CA ASP A 78 -6.01 2.52 -3.88
C ASP A 78 -5.47 3.93 -4.11
N LYS A 79 -6.02 4.91 -3.43
CA LYS A 79 -5.58 6.30 -3.53
C LYS A 79 -4.15 6.48 -2.99
N ALA A 80 -3.84 5.83 -1.87
CA ALA A 80 -2.50 5.86 -1.30
C ALA A 80 -1.48 5.21 -2.23
N ILE A 81 -1.85 4.09 -2.85
CA ILE A 81 -0.99 3.37 -3.81
C ILE A 81 -0.77 4.20 -5.07
N ASP A 82 -1.80 4.88 -5.58
CA ASP A 82 -1.66 5.78 -6.72
C ASP A 82 -0.62 6.88 -6.43
N GLY A 83 -0.63 7.44 -5.22
CA GLY A 83 0.36 8.41 -4.78
C GLY A 83 1.77 7.85 -4.80
N VAL A 84 1.94 6.59 -4.40
CA VAL A 84 3.24 5.91 -4.43
C VAL A 84 3.70 5.72 -5.88
N PHE A 85 2.82 5.33 -6.79
CA PHE A 85 3.16 5.19 -8.20
C PHE A 85 3.59 6.51 -8.81
N GLU A 86 2.92 7.60 -8.46
CA GLU A 86 3.30 8.95 -8.93
C GLU A 86 4.69 9.33 -8.43
N ASP A 87 4.97 9.09 -7.15
CA ASP A 87 6.29 9.37 -6.57
C ASP A 87 7.38 8.54 -7.24
N LEU A 88 7.12 7.26 -7.49
CA LEU A 88 8.07 6.37 -8.15
C LEU A 88 8.32 6.81 -9.60
N ALA A 89 7.28 7.20 -10.32
CA ALA A 89 7.40 7.70 -11.68
C ALA A 89 8.24 9.00 -11.73
N ALA A 90 8.07 9.87 -10.75
CA ALA A 90 8.85 11.09 -10.63
C ALA A 90 10.34 10.82 -10.41
N LEU A 91 10.67 9.75 -9.66
CA LEU A 91 12.05 9.35 -9.43
C LEU A 91 12.71 8.75 -10.68
N ASN A 92 11.94 8.09 -11.51
CA ASN A 92 12.43 7.43 -12.73
C ASN A 92 12.37 8.34 -13.95
N GLY A 93 11.62 9.40 -13.86
CA GLY A 93 11.43 10.36 -14.92
C GLY A 93 12.44 11.46 -14.90
#